data_d5e10a09b08824bc520e5d8beefc5793
#
_entry.id   d5e10a09b08824bc520e5d8beefc5793
#
_cell.length_a   1.000
_cell.length_b   1.000
_cell.length_c   1.000
_cell.angle_alpha   90.00
_cell.angle_beta   90.00
_cell.angle_gamma   90.00
#
_symmetry.space_group_name_H-M   'P 1'
#
loop_
_entity.id
_entity.type
_entity.pdbx_description
1 polymer ?
#
loop_
_entity_poly.entity_id
_entity_poly.type
_entity_poly.pdbx_seq_one_letter_code
_entity_poly.pdbx_strand_id
1 'polypeptide(L)'
;FRFEADRAEREGDYGKVAEIRYGKIKESERRIEEVKAKLADMKHGSSLIREEVTEDDIAAVVSKWTGIPVSRMMQSERQKLLHLEDELHKRVVGQEMAITALADAVRRNRAGLQDAKRPIGSFIFLGTTGVGKTELAKALAEFLFDDESLMTRIDMSEYQERHSVSRLIGAPPGYVGYDEGGQLTEAVRRKPY
;
A
#
# COMPACT_ATOMS: atom_id res chain seq x y z
N PHE A 1 12.57 -33.71 -24.44
CA PHE A 1 12.53 -33.37 -25.87
C PHE A 1 13.40 -32.16 -26.22
N ARG A 2 13.39 -31.04 -25.47
CA ARG A 2 14.27 -29.89 -25.77
C ARG A 2 15.75 -30.29 -25.71
N PHE A 3 16.17 -30.98 -24.67
CA PHE A 3 17.54 -31.47 -24.51
C PHE A 3 17.93 -32.48 -25.59
N GLU A 4 17.01 -33.33 -26.03
CA GLU A 4 17.24 -34.27 -27.13
C GLU A 4 17.38 -33.56 -28.50
N ALA A 5 16.61 -32.49 -28.71
CA ALA A 5 16.74 -31.68 -29.91
C ALA A 5 18.11 -30.97 -29.97
N ASP A 6 18.56 -30.39 -28.85
CA ASP A 6 19.88 -29.74 -28.76
C ASP A 6 21.04 -30.72 -28.93
N ARG A 7 20.88 -31.98 -28.49
CA ARG A 7 21.84 -33.03 -28.68
C ARG A 7 21.91 -33.47 -30.15
N ALA A 8 20.77 -33.70 -30.81
CA ALA A 8 20.70 -34.06 -32.19
C ALA A 8 21.25 -32.94 -33.08
N GLU A 9 21.07 -31.67 -32.71
CA GLU A 9 21.64 -30.52 -33.41
C GLU A 9 23.19 -30.51 -33.35
N ARG A 10 23.76 -30.87 -32.18
CA ARG A 10 25.23 -31.03 -32.04
C ARG A 10 25.81 -32.21 -32.80
N GLU A 11 25.01 -33.26 -32.97
CA GLU A 11 25.37 -34.46 -33.73
C GLU A 11 25.14 -34.28 -35.24
N GLY A 12 24.55 -33.14 -35.67
CA GLY A 12 24.32 -32.81 -37.07
C GLY A 12 23.12 -33.50 -37.72
N ASP A 13 22.27 -34.16 -36.92
CA ASP A 13 21.06 -34.86 -37.38
C ASP A 13 19.86 -33.90 -37.41
N TYR A 14 19.84 -33.05 -38.42
CA TYR A 14 18.79 -32.06 -38.64
C TYR A 14 17.39 -32.68 -38.89
N GLY A 15 17.33 -33.92 -39.36
CA GLY A 15 16.07 -34.64 -39.55
C GLY A 15 15.38 -34.92 -38.24
N LYS A 16 16.12 -35.42 -37.22
CA LYS A 16 15.63 -35.63 -35.88
C LYS A 16 15.30 -34.33 -35.16
N VAL A 17 16.08 -33.28 -35.38
CA VAL A 17 15.78 -31.96 -34.81
C VAL A 17 14.43 -31.45 -35.31
N ALA A 18 14.15 -31.57 -36.59
CA ALA A 18 12.87 -31.15 -37.15
C ALA A 18 11.70 -31.98 -36.62
N GLU A 19 11.83 -33.30 -36.52
CA GLU A 19 10.81 -34.18 -35.95
C GLU A 19 10.51 -33.81 -34.47
N ILE A 20 11.54 -33.59 -33.68
CA ILE A 20 11.36 -33.25 -32.25
C ILE A 20 10.79 -31.84 -32.09
N ARG A 21 11.32 -30.84 -32.79
CA ARG A 21 10.86 -29.44 -32.62
C ARG A 21 9.46 -29.20 -33.17
N TYR A 22 9.17 -29.70 -34.35
CA TYR A 22 7.89 -29.45 -35.03
C TYR A 22 6.83 -30.50 -34.75
N GLY A 23 7.22 -31.72 -34.33
CA GLY A 23 6.31 -32.80 -33.95
C GLY A 23 6.11 -32.86 -32.45
N LYS A 24 7.06 -33.46 -31.73
CA LYS A 24 6.92 -33.83 -30.33
C LYS A 24 6.77 -32.66 -29.37
N ILE A 25 7.49 -31.57 -29.60
CA ILE A 25 7.39 -30.38 -28.74
C ILE A 25 6.03 -29.71 -28.93
N LYS A 26 5.61 -29.48 -30.18
CA LYS A 26 4.29 -28.88 -30.45
C LYS A 26 3.13 -29.72 -29.91
N GLU A 27 3.20 -31.02 -30.04
CA GLU A 27 2.17 -31.91 -29.51
C GLU A 27 2.12 -31.86 -27.98
N SER A 28 3.29 -31.80 -27.33
CA SER A 28 3.39 -31.68 -25.87
C SER A 28 2.86 -30.32 -25.37
N GLU A 29 3.17 -29.24 -26.09
CA GLU A 29 2.65 -27.89 -25.78
C GLU A 29 1.12 -27.86 -25.93
N ARG A 30 0.56 -28.43 -26.98
CA ARG A 30 -0.90 -28.55 -27.14
C ARG A 30 -1.53 -29.34 -26.02
N ARG A 31 -0.93 -30.47 -25.60
CA ARG A 31 -1.40 -31.26 -24.46
C ARG A 31 -1.37 -30.49 -23.14
N ILE A 32 -0.32 -29.70 -22.93
CA ILE A 32 -0.23 -28.83 -21.74
C ILE A 32 -1.35 -27.80 -21.73
N GLU A 33 -1.66 -27.18 -22.87
CA GLU A 33 -2.77 -26.24 -23.00
C GLU A 33 -4.13 -26.90 -22.75
N GLU A 34 -4.37 -28.07 -23.30
CA GLU A 34 -5.60 -28.82 -23.10
C GLU A 34 -5.79 -29.22 -21.61
N VAL A 35 -4.71 -29.63 -20.94
CA VAL A 35 -4.74 -29.96 -19.51
C VAL A 35 -4.93 -28.72 -18.66
N LYS A 36 -4.28 -27.59 -18.99
CA LYS A 36 -4.49 -26.31 -18.31
C LYS A 36 -5.93 -25.83 -18.44
N ALA A 37 -6.54 -25.94 -19.62
CA ALA A 37 -7.94 -25.59 -19.83
C ALA A 37 -8.88 -26.47 -19.00
N LYS A 38 -8.67 -27.77 -18.98
CA LYS A 38 -9.44 -28.69 -18.12
C LYS A 38 -9.28 -28.38 -16.63
N LEU A 39 -8.09 -28.01 -16.21
CA LEU A 39 -7.80 -27.65 -14.82
C LEU A 39 -8.49 -26.31 -14.44
N ALA A 40 -8.54 -25.36 -15.36
CA ALA A 40 -9.27 -24.11 -15.19
C ALA A 40 -10.79 -24.36 -15.04
N ASP A 41 -11.37 -25.21 -15.89
CA ASP A 41 -12.78 -25.58 -15.80
C ASP A 41 -13.12 -26.33 -14.50
N MET A 42 -12.23 -27.19 -14.03
CA MET A 42 -12.38 -27.88 -12.74
C MET A 42 -12.22 -26.92 -11.54
N LYS A 43 -11.44 -25.84 -11.66
CA LYS A 43 -11.24 -24.84 -10.59
C LYS A 43 -12.45 -23.93 -10.37
N HIS A 44 -13.41 -23.85 -11.28
CA HIS A 44 -14.69 -23.15 -11.07
C HIS A 44 -15.59 -23.76 -10.00
N GLY A 45 -15.26 -24.94 -9.46
CA GLY A 45 -15.92 -25.59 -8.33
C GLY A 45 -14.98 -25.76 -7.13
N SER A 46 -14.84 -24.73 -6.31
CA SER A 46 -14.23 -24.73 -4.96
C SER A 46 -12.88 -25.44 -4.80
N SER A 47 -11.78 -24.83 -5.26
CA SER A 47 -10.46 -25.20 -4.74
C SER A 47 -10.23 -24.52 -3.39
N LEU A 48 -10.30 -25.29 -2.31
CA LEU A 48 -9.97 -24.84 -0.93
C LEU A 48 -8.45 -24.60 -0.73
N ILE A 49 -7.63 -25.02 -1.68
CA ILE A 49 -6.17 -24.88 -1.63
C ILE A 49 -5.72 -24.09 -2.85
N ARG A 50 -5.12 -22.93 -2.62
CA ARG A 50 -4.46 -22.14 -3.65
C ARG A 50 -3.02 -22.62 -3.81
N GLU A 51 -2.61 -22.92 -5.04
CA GLU A 51 -1.25 -23.41 -5.36
C GLU A 51 -0.25 -22.25 -5.58
N GLU A 52 -0.75 -21.05 -5.81
CA GLU A 52 0.06 -19.85 -6.06
C GLU A 52 -0.25 -18.78 -5.02
N VAL A 53 0.81 -18.12 -4.55
CA VAL A 53 0.69 -16.92 -3.70
C VAL A 53 0.52 -15.72 -4.62
N THR A 54 -0.63 -15.07 -4.51
CA THR A 54 -0.95 -13.87 -5.29
C THR A 54 -0.60 -12.59 -4.51
N GLU A 55 -0.58 -11.45 -5.20
CA GLU A 55 -0.42 -10.15 -4.55
C GLU A 55 -1.53 -9.90 -3.52
N ASP A 56 -2.75 -10.38 -3.77
CA ASP A 56 -3.88 -10.30 -2.84
C ASP A 56 -3.62 -11.07 -1.54
N ASP A 57 -2.95 -12.22 -1.60
CA ASP A 57 -2.64 -13.01 -0.42
C ASP A 57 -1.59 -12.30 0.45
N ILE A 58 -0.59 -11.69 -0.18
CA ILE A 58 0.42 -10.87 0.52
C ILE A 58 -0.26 -9.64 1.13
N ALA A 59 -1.10 -8.97 0.37
CA ALA A 59 -1.85 -7.80 0.81
C ALA A 59 -2.74 -8.12 2.03
N ALA A 60 -3.41 -9.28 2.03
CA ALA A 60 -4.25 -9.74 3.15
C ALA A 60 -3.42 -10.00 4.42
N VAL A 61 -2.22 -10.58 4.30
CA VAL A 61 -1.31 -10.79 5.43
C VAL A 61 -0.80 -9.47 5.99
N VAL A 62 -0.36 -8.56 5.13
CA VAL A 62 0.11 -7.22 5.53
C VAL A 62 -1.03 -6.44 6.20
N SER A 63 -2.23 -6.49 5.65
CA SER A 63 -3.42 -5.87 6.23
C SER A 63 -3.69 -6.38 7.65
N LYS A 64 -3.55 -7.69 7.87
CA LYS A 64 -3.74 -8.29 9.20
C LYS A 64 -2.68 -7.84 10.21
N TRP A 65 -1.46 -7.60 9.78
CA TRP A 65 -0.37 -7.15 10.66
C TRP A 65 -0.41 -5.66 10.96
N THR A 66 -0.76 -4.84 9.97
CA THR A 66 -0.75 -3.39 10.07
C THR A 66 -2.08 -2.80 10.52
N GLY A 67 -3.17 -3.56 10.34
CA GLY A 67 -4.54 -3.08 10.54
C GLY A 67 -5.05 -2.18 9.41
N ILE A 68 -4.28 -2.02 8.32
CA ILE A 68 -4.69 -1.24 7.15
C ILE A 68 -5.33 -2.18 6.11
N PRO A 69 -6.54 -1.90 5.59
CA PRO A 69 -7.19 -2.70 4.56
C PRO A 69 -6.48 -2.59 3.22
N VAL A 70 -5.42 -3.37 3.00
CA VAL A 70 -4.58 -3.31 1.78
C VAL A 70 -5.34 -3.81 0.54
N SER A 71 -6.36 -4.63 0.73
CA SER A 71 -7.21 -5.11 -0.37
C SER A 71 -7.91 -3.98 -1.15
N ARG A 72 -8.13 -2.81 -0.52
CA ARG A 72 -8.64 -1.61 -1.19
C ARG A 72 -7.56 -0.77 -1.85
N MET A 73 -6.29 -0.91 -1.45
CA MET A 73 -5.17 -0.20 -2.07
C MET A 73 -4.85 -0.71 -3.48
N MET A 74 -5.20 -1.96 -3.79
CA MET A 74 -4.96 -2.56 -5.11
C MET A 74 -5.96 -2.12 -6.20
N GLN A 75 -7.12 -1.58 -5.82
CA GLN A 75 -8.00 -0.91 -6.78
C GLN A 75 -7.38 0.42 -7.18
N SER A 76 -6.66 0.38 -8.30
CA SER A 76 -6.06 1.52 -9.00
C SER A 76 -5.89 2.79 -8.13
N GLU A 77 -4.84 2.80 -7.27
CA GLU A 77 -4.43 4.00 -6.49
C GLU A 77 -4.41 5.26 -7.37
N ARG A 78 -4.06 5.09 -8.64
CA ARG A 78 -4.07 6.16 -9.63
C ARG A 78 -5.45 6.79 -9.80
N GLN A 79 -6.50 6.00 -9.93
CA GLN A 79 -7.86 6.53 -10.11
C GLN A 79 -8.37 7.19 -8.83
N LYS A 80 -8.11 6.59 -7.67
CA LYS A 80 -8.46 7.22 -6.38
C LYS A 80 -7.77 8.57 -6.20
N LEU A 81 -6.47 8.67 -6.52
CA LEU A 81 -5.73 9.92 -6.39
C LEU A 81 -6.20 11.03 -7.36
N LEU A 82 -6.73 10.67 -8.53
CA LEU A 82 -7.33 11.64 -9.45
C LEU A 82 -8.61 12.27 -8.88
N HIS A 83 -9.38 11.51 -8.10
CA HIS A 83 -10.64 11.95 -7.48
C HIS A 83 -10.49 12.34 -6.00
N LEU A 84 -9.24 12.54 -5.51
CA LEU A 84 -8.98 12.86 -4.11
C LEU A 84 -9.72 14.14 -3.66
N GLU A 85 -9.75 15.16 -4.49
CA GLU A 85 -10.46 16.41 -4.19
C GLU A 85 -11.96 16.19 -4.02
N ASP A 86 -12.58 15.44 -4.93
CA ASP A 86 -14.01 15.10 -4.87
C ASP A 86 -14.36 14.31 -3.59
N GLU A 87 -13.47 13.37 -3.20
CA GLU A 87 -13.66 12.59 -1.98
C GLU A 87 -13.56 13.45 -0.72
N LEU A 88 -12.59 14.38 -0.66
CA LEU A 88 -12.45 15.31 0.45
C LEU A 88 -13.63 16.28 0.53
N HIS A 89 -14.17 16.72 -0.60
CA HIS A 89 -15.36 17.59 -0.67
C HIS A 89 -16.64 16.92 -0.17
N LYS A 90 -16.72 15.60 -0.13
CA LYS A 90 -17.87 14.91 0.47
C LYS A 90 -18.02 15.20 1.96
N ARG A 91 -16.91 15.45 2.66
CA ARG A 91 -16.89 15.75 4.11
C ARG A 91 -16.65 17.22 4.43
N VAL A 92 -15.90 17.92 3.59
CA VAL A 92 -15.51 19.32 3.84
C VAL A 92 -16.10 20.21 2.73
N VAL A 93 -17.02 21.07 3.12
CA VAL A 93 -17.65 22.02 2.20
C VAL A 93 -16.81 23.27 2.10
N GLY A 94 -16.49 23.71 0.88
CA GLY A 94 -15.59 24.81 0.62
C GLY A 94 -14.11 24.43 0.83
N GLN A 95 -13.25 25.39 1.16
CA GLN A 95 -11.83 25.17 1.42
C GLN A 95 -11.04 24.66 0.18
N GLU A 96 -11.43 25.03 -1.03
CA GLU A 96 -10.83 24.59 -2.30
C GLU A 96 -9.30 24.73 -2.28
N MET A 97 -8.76 25.90 -1.85
CA MET A 97 -7.31 26.12 -1.80
C MET A 97 -6.59 25.11 -0.89
N ALA A 98 -7.16 24.79 0.26
CA ALA A 98 -6.58 23.84 1.20
C ALA A 98 -6.63 22.42 0.66
N ILE A 99 -7.74 22.02 0.08
CA ILE A 99 -7.98 20.70 -0.51
C ILE A 99 -7.05 20.49 -1.71
N THR A 100 -6.97 21.45 -2.63
CA THR A 100 -6.08 21.37 -3.81
C THR A 100 -4.61 21.29 -3.40
N ALA A 101 -4.15 22.15 -2.47
CA ALA A 101 -2.76 22.12 -2.01
C ALA A 101 -2.38 20.78 -1.37
N LEU A 102 -3.31 20.18 -0.63
CA LEU A 102 -3.13 18.89 0.03
C LEU A 102 -3.15 17.76 -1.00
N ALA A 103 -4.10 17.76 -1.93
CA ALA A 103 -4.20 16.77 -3.01
C ALA A 103 -2.95 16.76 -3.90
N ASP A 104 -2.43 17.95 -4.26
CA ASP A 104 -1.22 18.08 -5.05
C ASP A 104 0.02 17.56 -4.31
N ALA A 105 0.13 17.76 -2.99
CA ALA A 105 1.23 17.24 -2.21
C ALA A 105 1.20 15.70 -2.16
N VAL A 106 0.02 15.11 -1.97
CA VAL A 106 -0.15 13.66 -1.99
C VAL A 106 0.17 13.08 -3.37
N ARG A 107 -0.34 13.69 -4.44
CA ARG A 107 -0.05 13.28 -5.83
C ARG A 107 1.45 13.34 -6.14
N ARG A 108 2.15 14.41 -5.78
CA ARG A 108 3.60 14.54 -5.98
C ARG A 108 4.39 13.48 -5.26
N ASN A 109 4.02 13.17 -4.03
CA ASN A 109 4.68 12.11 -3.26
C ASN A 109 4.48 10.73 -3.91
N ARG A 110 3.23 10.40 -4.29
CA ARG A 110 2.91 9.12 -4.94
C ARG A 110 3.49 8.98 -6.36
N ALA A 111 3.76 10.10 -7.02
CA ALA A 111 4.47 10.11 -8.30
C ALA A 111 6.00 9.91 -8.16
N GLY A 112 6.52 9.77 -6.93
CA GLY A 112 7.95 9.60 -6.68
C GLY A 112 8.80 10.86 -6.92
N LEU A 113 8.17 12.03 -7.02
CA LEU A 113 8.84 13.31 -7.26
C LEU A 113 9.45 13.93 -5.99
N GLN A 114 9.23 13.29 -4.84
CA GLN A 114 9.69 13.76 -3.55
C GLN A 114 10.67 12.76 -2.92
N ASP A 115 11.64 13.27 -2.15
CA ASP A 115 12.58 12.44 -1.40
C ASP A 115 11.82 11.57 -0.39
N ALA A 116 12.05 10.26 -0.41
CA ALA A 116 11.42 9.30 0.49
C ALA A 116 11.72 9.55 1.99
N LYS A 117 12.76 10.32 2.31
CA LYS A 117 13.11 10.72 3.67
C LYS A 117 12.31 11.91 4.18
N ARG A 118 11.56 12.60 3.32
CA ARG A 118 10.75 13.75 3.69
C ARG A 118 9.29 13.36 3.88
N PRO A 119 8.57 14.04 4.78
CA PRO A 119 7.14 13.84 4.92
C PRO A 119 6.42 14.23 3.63
N ILE A 120 5.26 13.64 3.38
CA ILE A 120 4.40 13.93 2.21
C ILE A 120 4.11 15.44 2.09
N GLY A 121 3.93 16.11 3.21
CA GLY A 121 3.76 17.56 3.29
C GLY A 121 3.72 18.03 4.74
N SER A 122 4.00 19.31 4.93
CA SER A 122 3.80 20.01 6.19
C SER A 122 2.86 21.17 5.91
N PHE A 123 1.72 21.19 6.60
CA PHE A 123 0.65 22.16 6.37
C PHE A 123 0.31 22.89 7.66
N ILE A 124 0.05 24.19 7.54
CA ILE A 124 -0.48 25.03 8.61
C ILE A 124 -1.85 25.52 8.18
N PHE A 125 -2.90 25.07 8.86
CA PHE A 125 -4.26 25.53 8.62
C PHE A 125 -4.62 26.65 9.60
N LEU A 126 -4.76 27.86 9.08
CA LEU A 126 -5.15 29.05 9.85
C LEU A 126 -6.61 29.39 9.56
N GLY A 127 -7.35 29.70 10.58
CA GLY A 127 -8.76 30.07 10.45
C GLY A 127 -9.51 29.99 11.79
N THR A 128 -10.74 30.50 11.80
CA THR A 128 -11.62 30.48 12.96
C THR A 128 -12.03 29.06 13.34
N THR A 129 -12.61 28.91 14.54
CA THR A 129 -13.12 27.61 14.99
C THR A 129 -14.31 27.20 14.12
N GLY A 130 -14.44 25.89 13.82
CA GLY A 130 -15.57 25.35 13.07
C GLY A 130 -15.46 25.36 11.55
N VAL A 131 -14.38 25.92 10.97
CA VAL A 131 -14.20 25.98 9.48
C VAL A 131 -13.70 24.66 8.85
N GLY A 132 -13.61 23.57 9.60
CA GLY A 132 -13.27 22.25 9.06
C GLY A 132 -11.80 21.86 9.06
N LYS A 133 -10.89 22.61 9.74
CA LYS A 133 -9.44 22.31 9.76
C LYS A 133 -9.11 20.88 10.19
N THR A 134 -9.68 20.43 11.30
CA THR A 134 -9.47 19.09 11.82
C THR A 134 -10.25 18.05 11.00
N GLU A 135 -11.41 18.40 10.50
CA GLU A 135 -12.21 17.52 9.66
C GLU A 135 -11.52 17.19 8.34
N LEU A 136 -10.82 18.15 7.75
CA LEU A 136 -10.01 17.92 6.56
C LEU A 136 -8.87 16.91 6.82
N ALA A 137 -8.22 16.98 7.97
CA ALA A 137 -7.19 16.01 8.36
C ALA A 137 -7.77 14.60 8.58
N LYS A 138 -8.96 14.50 9.18
CA LYS A 138 -9.67 13.23 9.36
C LYS A 138 -10.11 12.64 8.04
N ALA A 139 -10.68 13.45 7.15
CA ALA A 139 -11.09 13.03 5.80
C ALA A 139 -9.89 12.49 5.00
N LEU A 140 -8.72 13.14 5.14
CA LEU A 140 -7.49 12.66 4.52
C LEU A 140 -7.04 11.32 5.09
N ALA A 141 -7.08 11.14 6.41
CA ALA A 141 -6.71 9.88 7.06
C ALA A 141 -7.64 8.74 6.61
N GLU A 142 -8.94 9.00 6.56
CA GLU A 142 -9.93 8.05 6.04
C GLU A 142 -9.67 7.69 4.58
N PHE A 143 -9.34 8.68 3.75
CA PHE A 143 -9.03 8.44 2.34
C PHE A 143 -7.76 7.59 2.15
N LEU A 144 -6.69 7.88 2.91
CA LEU A 144 -5.40 7.21 2.77
C LEU A 144 -5.37 5.82 3.42
N PHE A 145 -6.07 5.65 4.55
CA PHE A 145 -5.97 4.48 5.41
C PHE A 145 -7.31 3.77 5.65
N ASP A 146 -8.40 4.25 5.04
CA ASP A 146 -9.78 3.77 5.25
C ASP A 146 -10.26 3.82 6.72
N ASP A 147 -9.53 4.57 7.59
CA ASP A 147 -9.86 4.71 9.01
C ASP A 147 -9.34 6.06 9.55
N GLU A 148 -10.25 6.94 9.97
CA GLU A 148 -9.89 8.23 10.57
C GLU A 148 -9.15 8.11 11.91
N SER A 149 -9.28 6.97 12.60
CA SER A 149 -8.62 6.71 13.89
C SER A 149 -7.11 6.47 13.77
N LEU A 150 -6.60 6.26 12.56
CA LEU A 150 -5.17 6.10 12.29
C LEU A 150 -4.40 7.42 12.34
N MET A 151 -5.09 8.54 12.44
CA MET A 151 -4.48 9.85 12.65
C MET A 151 -4.02 10.02 14.11
N THR A 152 -2.75 10.33 14.31
CA THR A 152 -2.24 10.72 15.63
C THR A 152 -2.55 12.20 15.87
N ARG A 153 -3.46 12.48 16.81
CA ARG A 153 -3.84 13.84 17.21
C ARG A 153 -3.21 14.22 18.54
N ILE A 154 -2.56 15.38 18.57
CA ILE A 154 -1.99 15.96 19.78
C ILE A 154 -2.58 17.36 19.96
N ASP A 155 -3.20 17.59 21.09
CA ASP A 155 -3.74 18.90 21.46
C ASP A 155 -2.70 19.66 22.28
N MET A 156 -2.12 20.72 21.70
CA MET A 156 -1.06 21.50 22.35
C MET A 156 -1.55 22.31 23.56
N SER A 157 -2.86 22.43 23.75
CA SER A 157 -3.40 23.06 24.97
C SER A 157 -3.10 22.25 26.23
N GLU A 158 -2.91 20.94 26.11
CA GLU A 158 -2.53 20.05 27.20
C GLU A 158 -1.03 20.13 27.57
N TYR A 159 -0.22 20.77 26.70
CA TYR A 159 1.24 20.82 26.80
C TYR A 159 1.80 22.22 27.08
N GLN A 160 1.03 23.07 27.76
CA GLN A 160 1.44 24.45 28.06
C GLN A 160 2.52 24.54 29.15
N GLU A 161 2.61 23.54 30.01
CA GLU A 161 3.60 23.51 31.08
C GLU A 161 4.97 23.02 30.61
N ARG A 162 6.03 23.56 31.21
CA ARG A 162 7.43 23.26 30.84
C ARG A 162 7.79 21.78 30.95
N HIS A 163 7.17 21.05 31.86
CA HIS A 163 7.38 19.62 32.08
C HIS A 163 6.55 18.72 31.15
N SER A 164 5.58 19.28 30.45
CA SER A 164 4.72 18.49 29.55
C SER A 164 5.42 18.05 28.27
N VAL A 165 6.52 18.71 27.88
CA VAL A 165 7.35 18.32 26.71
C VAL A 165 7.95 16.94 26.90
N SER A 166 8.36 16.57 28.13
CA SER A 166 8.86 15.23 28.44
C SER A 166 7.80 14.13 28.29
N ARG A 167 6.52 14.45 28.51
CA ARG A 167 5.41 13.53 28.23
C ARG A 167 5.23 13.27 26.73
N LEU A 168 5.56 14.25 25.90
CA LEU A 168 5.43 14.15 24.45
C LEU A 168 6.57 13.31 23.82
N ILE A 169 7.83 13.62 24.20
CA ILE A 169 9.03 13.07 23.58
C ILE A 169 9.63 11.91 24.40
N GLY A 170 9.39 11.87 25.69
CA GLY A 170 9.99 10.99 26.68
C GLY A 170 10.93 11.75 27.62
N ALA A 171 11.15 11.21 28.81
CA ALA A 171 12.07 11.78 29.77
C ALA A 171 13.54 11.48 29.40
N PRO A 172 14.49 12.40 29.68
CA PRO A 172 15.91 12.11 29.50
C PRO A 172 16.39 11.00 30.45
N PRO A 173 17.50 10.32 30.13
CA PRO A 173 18.08 9.30 30.99
C PRO A 173 18.30 9.83 32.42
N GLY A 174 17.84 9.08 33.43
CA GLY A 174 17.97 9.42 34.85
C GLY A 174 16.80 10.20 35.47
N TYR A 175 15.79 10.53 34.68
CA TYR A 175 14.56 11.15 35.18
C TYR A 175 13.43 10.11 35.35
N VAL A 176 12.50 10.38 36.26
CA VAL A 176 11.30 9.55 36.46
C VAL A 176 10.48 9.53 35.17
N GLY A 177 10.10 8.32 34.71
CA GLY A 177 9.34 8.14 33.47
C GLY A 177 10.20 7.90 32.23
N TYR A 178 11.52 7.69 32.37
CA TYR A 178 12.39 7.37 31.24
C TYR A 178 11.98 6.09 30.50
N ASP A 179 11.53 5.07 31.23
CA ASP A 179 11.12 3.77 30.67
C ASP A 179 9.71 3.81 29.99
N GLU A 180 8.91 4.83 30.25
CA GLU A 180 7.53 4.90 29.73
C GLU A 180 7.46 5.39 28.28
N GLY A 181 8.55 5.96 27.72
CA GLY A 181 8.55 6.56 26.39
C GLY A 181 7.66 7.81 26.29
N GLY A 182 7.79 8.59 25.22
CA GLY A 182 6.91 9.74 24.99
C GLY A 182 5.65 9.34 24.21
N GLN A 183 4.56 10.04 24.47
CA GLN A 183 3.27 9.79 23.84
C GLN A 183 3.36 9.85 22.30
N LEU A 184 4.08 10.84 21.74
CA LEU A 184 4.31 10.97 20.31
C LEU A 184 5.25 9.88 19.80
N THR A 185 6.37 9.65 20.51
CA THR A 185 7.38 8.65 20.07
C THR A 185 6.81 7.24 20.09
N GLU A 186 5.99 6.89 21.08
CA GLU A 186 5.29 5.61 21.14
C GLU A 186 4.21 5.48 20.05
N ALA A 187 3.46 6.56 19.76
CA ALA A 187 2.46 6.55 18.70
C ALA A 187 3.12 6.30 17.33
N VAL A 188 4.22 7.01 17.04
CA VAL A 188 4.98 6.82 15.79
C VAL A 188 5.65 5.46 15.71
N ARG A 189 6.15 4.93 16.82
CA ARG A 189 6.76 3.59 16.87
C ARG A 189 5.74 2.48 16.59
N ARG A 190 4.52 2.63 17.11
CA ARG A 190 3.45 1.62 16.93
C ARG A 190 2.78 1.69 15.57
N LYS A 191 2.64 2.89 15.03
CA LYS A 191 1.97 3.17 13.75
C LYS A 191 2.83 4.17 12.96
N PRO A 192 3.85 3.72 12.22
CA PRO A 192 4.84 4.57 11.54
C PRO A 192 4.33 5.23 10.25
N TYR A 193 3.06 5.16 9.96
CA TYR A 193 2.41 5.68 8.76
C TYR A 193 1.29 6.66 9.12
#